data_151b8908d3d9da734a201f3572198b33
#
_entry.id   151b8908d3d9da734a201f3572198b33
#
_cell.length_a   1.000
_cell.length_b   1.000
_cell.length_c   1.000
_cell.angle_alpha   90.00
_cell.angle_beta   90.00
_cell.angle_gamma   90.00
#
_symmetry.space_group_name_H-M   'P 1'
#
loop_
_entity.id
_entity.type
_entity.pdbx_description
1 polymer ?
#
loop_
_entity_poly.entity_id
_entity_poly.type
_entity_poly.pdbx_seq_one_letter_code
_entity_poly.pdbx_strand_id
1 'polypeptide(L)'
;MERGSDGGGGRRGRIGYDKAMIANDPHAAVGGPPGEEPARQAKKRFLHDAAEHVRDTGHRSFVRKALSGYYANRDLQKARFRDWEHARDAASLAKWSAVNRLDELLPRFVANFEANGGVVHWARNAEEARSIVLGLLRDARAKAIIKSKCMTSEEIHLNQALEADGYGVVESDLGEFIQQLRGEPPYHFVFPCMHVRRDEISDLFGKHLGTPPTDSPEELTMIARRHMRRLYVDADVGITGANFLVAETGQISITENEGNARLTAALPRMHIAISGIEKVVERLDDLAVLLPMLATAGAGQPMTCYNTLYAGPRRAGEPDGPEEMHLVLLDNSRTAILADPEQRDSLHCIRCGACLNVCPIFKNVGGFTYGTTYQGPIGSVITPHLRGLADWNHLSAASSLCGACTDACPVRIDIHHHLLHNRRNAARTAPNAWERLGHGLFVMVASRPWLFALGGAVFRRTLPLLKALRPPLLRDWLASRNLPQAPRQSFRRQWARRQPHEPRRPTEGRA
;
A
#
# COMPACT_ATOMS: atom_id res chain seq x y z
N MET A 1 27.01 62.19 -28.24
CA MET A 1 25.56 62.19 -28.39
C MET A 1 25.15 60.73 -28.33
N GLU A 2 24.77 60.32 -27.13
CA GLU A 2 23.40 59.97 -26.71
C GLU A 2 22.93 58.67 -27.34
N ARG A 3 23.00 57.62 -26.55
CA ARG A 3 22.09 57.01 -25.58
C ARG A 3 21.09 56.02 -26.22
N GLY A 4 20.99 54.91 -25.62
CA GLY A 4 19.86 54.00 -25.72
C GLY A 4 20.16 52.62 -25.07
N SER A 5 20.24 52.60 -23.76
CA SER A 5 20.10 51.36 -22.96
C SER A 5 18.65 50.95 -22.90
N ASP A 6 18.35 49.72 -23.17
CA ASP A 6 17.14 49.13 -22.60
C ASP A 6 17.42 47.69 -22.15
N GLY A 7 17.36 47.54 -20.85
CA GLY A 7 17.51 46.30 -20.14
C GLY A 7 16.19 45.56 -20.07
N GLY A 8 16.13 44.39 -20.69
CA GLY A 8 15.09 43.41 -20.52
C GLY A 8 15.41 42.53 -19.30
N GLY A 9 15.00 42.97 -18.12
CA GLY A 9 15.07 42.17 -16.88
C GLY A 9 14.11 40.98 -16.91
N GLY A 10 14.65 39.81 -17.20
CA GLY A 10 13.94 38.57 -16.96
C GLY A 10 13.60 38.40 -15.48
N ARG A 11 12.35 38.50 -15.12
CA ARG A 11 11.86 38.19 -13.78
C ARG A 11 12.12 36.71 -13.52
N ARG A 12 13.16 36.40 -12.76
CA ARG A 12 13.31 35.11 -12.08
C ARG A 12 12.18 35.01 -11.09
N GLY A 13 11.16 34.20 -11.43
CA GLY A 13 10.11 33.80 -10.52
C GLY A 13 10.75 33.09 -9.32
N ARG A 14 10.84 33.75 -8.19
CA ARG A 14 11.06 33.08 -6.92
C ARG A 14 9.87 32.13 -6.73
N ILE A 15 10.12 30.82 -6.81
CA ILE A 15 9.18 29.79 -6.35
C ILE A 15 9.11 29.96 -4.83
N GLY A 16 8.14 30.77 -4.38
CA GLY A 16 7.84 30.92 -2.97
C GLY A 16 7.20 29.62 -2.49
N TYR A 17 7.90 28.88 -1.64
CA TYR A 17 7.27 27.93 -0.75
C TYR A 17 6.24 28.71 0.08
N ASP A 18 4.97 28.54 -0.26
CA ASP A 18 3.90 29.21 0.48
C ASP A 18 3.80 28.56 1.86
N LYS A 19 4.12 29.34 2.90
CA LYS A 19 3.95 28.91 4.31
C LYS A 19 2.53 28.50 4.66
N ALA A 20 1.55 28.74 3.80
CA ALA A 20 0.19 28.28 3.90
C ALA A 20 0.03 26.73 3.77
N MET A 21 1.04 26.01 3.24
CA MET A 21 1.03 24.55 3.20
C MET A 21 1.12 23.87 4.59
N ILE A 22 1.55 24.59 5.63
CA ILE A 22 1.80 24.03 6.98
C ILE A 22 0.61 24.26 7.92
N ALA A 23 -0.37 25.05 7.52
CA ALA A 23 -1.48 25.50 8.41
C ALA A 23 -2.81 24.74 8.19
N ASN A 24 -2.80 23.52 7.64
CA ASN A 24 -4.00 22.70 7.63
C ASN A 24 -4.06 21.83 8.88
N ASP A 25 -5.15 21.93 9.63
CA ASP A 25 -5.48 21.00 10.70
C ASP A 25 -5.43 19.57 10.13
N PRO A 26 -4.48 18.71 10.57
CA PRO A 26 -4.36 17.37 10.05
C PRO A 26 -5.56 16.47 10.36
N HIS A 27 -6.54 16.97 11.07
CA HIS A 27 -7.75 16.27 11.49
C HIS A 27 -9.04 16.83 10.89
N ALA A 28 -8.97 17.85 10.04
CA ALA A 28 -10.16 18.29 9.29
C ALA A 28 -10.62 17.14 8.41
N ALA A 29 -11.82 16.63 8.66
CA ALA A 29 -12.42 15.55 7.86
C ALA A 29 -12.55 16.04 6.40
N VAL A 30 -11.63 15.59 5.55
CA VAL A 30 -11.71 15.78 4.11
C VAL A 30 -12.88 14.91 3.65
N GLY A 31 -13.95 15.53 3.14
CA GLY A 31 -15.04 14.80 2.51
C GLY A 31 -14.47 13.91 1.41
N GLY A 32 -14.75 12.60 1.46
CA GLY A 32 -14.27 11.66 0.47
C GLY A 32 -14.80 11.99 -0.95
N PRO A 33 -14.11 11.52 -2.00
CA PRO A 33 -14.52 11.75 -3.37
C PRO A 33 -15.88 11.12 -3.68
N PRO A 34 -16.58 11.58 -4.74
CA PRO A 34 -17.85 10.99 -5.18
C PRO A 34 -17.69 9.46 -5.39
N GLY A 35 -18.47 8.66 -4.68
CA GLY A 35 -18.42 7.19 -4.71
C GLY A 35 -17.68 6.54 -3.53
N GLU A 36 -17.06 7.28 -2.61
CA GLU A 36 -16.49 6.72 -1.39
C GLU A 36 -17.56 6.31 -0.38
N GLU A 37 -17.38 5.10 0.15
CA GLU A 37 -18.23 4.56 1.19
C GLU A 37 -18.04 5.34 2.52
N PRO A 38 -19.13 5.77 3.21
CA PRO A 38 -19.00 6.36 4.53
C PRO A 38 -18.26 5.46 5.52
N ALA A 39 -17.38 5.99 6.31
CA ALA A 39 -16.49 5.26 7.22
C ALA A 39 -17.21 4.25 8.14
N ARG A 40 -18.40 4.59 8.64
CA ARG A 40 -19.22 3.66 9.45
C ARG A 40 -19.71 2.44 8.66
N GLN A 41 -19.95 2.60 7.35
CA GLN A 41 -20.34 1.51 6.46
C GLN A 41 -19.11 0.67 6.13
N ALA A 42 -17.95 1.28 5.87
CA ALA A 42 -16.69 0.60 5.62
C ALA A 42 -16.32 -0.41 6.72
N LYS A 43 -16.43 0.01 8.00
CA LYS A 43 -16.22 -0.91 9.13
C LYS A 43 -17.20 -2.07 9.16
N LYS A 44 -18.50 -1.81 8.93
CA LYS A 44 -19.52 -2.86 8.91
C LYS A 44 -19.30 -3.84 7.76
N ARG A 45 -19.00 -3.31 6.58
CA ARG A 45 -18.66 -4.11 5.40
C ARG A 45 -17.43 -4.96 5.66
N PHE A 46 -16.34 -4.37 6.18
CA PHE A 46 -15.13 -5.13 6.53
C PHE A 46 -15.44 -6.34 7.43
N LEU A 47 -16.25 -6.16 8.47
CA LEU A 47 -16.61 -7.24 9.40
C LEU A 47 -17.50 -8.30 8.73
N HIS A 48 -18.42 -7.88 7.87
CA HIS A 48 -19.30 -8.78 7.11
C HIS A 48 -18.49 -9.62 6.13
N ASP A 49 -17.70 -8.96 5.26
CA ASP A 49 -16.91 -9.61 4.22
C ASP A 49 -15.82 -10.52 4.81
N ALA A 50 -15.20 -10.08 5.92
CA ALA A 50 -14.25 -10.93 6.65
C ALA A 50 -14.91 -12.22 7.16
N ALA A 51 -16.13 -12.12 7.70
CA ALA A 51 -16.86 -13.28 8.20
C ALA A 51 -17.28 -14.23 7.06
N GLU A 52 -17.59 -13.71 5.89
CA GLU A 52 -17.94 -14.46 4.70
C GLU A 52 -16.71 -15.16 4.11
N HIS A 53 -15.65 -14.41 3.81
CA HIS A 53 -14.43 -14.97 3.21
C HIS A 53 -13.72 -15.99 4.11
N VAL A 54 -13.80 -15.85 5.42
CA VAL A 54 -13.25 -16.87 6.35
C VAL A 54 -13.96 -18.22 6.20
N ARG A 55 -15.22 -18.26 5.76
CA ARG A 55 -15.97 -19.50 5.52
C ARG A 55 -15.64 -20.15 4.18
N ASP A 56 -15.23 -19.37 3.19
CA ASP A 56 -14.79 -19.89 1.89
C ASP A 56 -13.40 -20.52 1.98
N THR A 57 -13.36 -21.78 2.35
CA THR A 57 -12.12 -22.54 2.51
C THR A 57 -11.43 -22.84 1.19
N GLY A 58 -12.19 -22.92 0.08
CA GLY A 58 -11.67 -23.15 -1.27
C GLY A 58 -10.87 -21.97 -1.76
N HIS A 59 -11.46 -20.78 -1.76
CA HIS A 59 -10.81 -19.54 -2.12
C HIS A 59 -9.59 -19.24 -1.23
N ARG A 60 -9.72 -19.40 0.08
CA ARG A 60 -8.60 -19.22 1.02
C ARG A 60 -7.43 -20.14 0.74
N SER A 61 -7.72 -21.41 0.39
CA SER A 61 -6.67 -22.39 0.04
C SER A 61 -5.96 -21.97 -1.24
N PHE A 62 -6.70 -21.52 -2.26
CA PHE A 62 -6.14 -21.04 -3.53
C PHE A 62 -5.22 -19.82 -3.32
N VAL A 63 -5.70 -18.77 -2.66
CA VAL A 63 -4.91 -17.55 -2.35
C VAL A 63 -3.70 -17.88 -1.49
N ARG A 64 -3.86 -18.72 -0.47
CA ARG A 64 -2.76 -19.14 0.40
C ARG A 64 -1.66 -19.89 -0.36
N LYS A 65 -2.04 -20.77 -1.30
CA LYS A 65 -1.09 -21.50 -2.15
C LYS A 65 -0.27 -20.54 -3.01
N ALA A 66 -0.92 -19.57 -3.68
CA ALA A 66 -0.25 -18.57 -4.50
C ALA A 66 0.74 -17.72 -3.67
N LEU A 67 0.29 -17.15 -2.55
CA LEU A 67 1.13 -16.35 -1.67
C LEU A 67 2.30 -17.13 -1.07
N SER A 68 2.09 -18.41 -0.77
CA SER A 68 3.17 -19.28 -0.26
C SER A 68 4.23 -19.56 -1.32
N GLY A 69 3.84 -19.63 -2.60
CA GLY A 69 4.77 -19.74 -3.73
C GLY A 69 5.67 -18.51 -3.85
N TYR A 70 5.09 -17.31 -3.80
CA TYR A 70 5.88 -16.06 -3.82
C TYR A 70 6.84 -15.97 -2.63
N TYR A 71 6.41 -16.41 -1.46
CA TYR A 71 7.25 -16.41 -0.27
C TYR A 71 8.43 -17.38 -0.40
N ALA A 72 8.19 -18.59 -0.89
CA ALA A 72 9.24 -19.58 -1.13
C ALA A 72 10.26 -19.07 -2.16
N ASN A 73 9.78 -18.50 -3.26
CA ASN A 73 10.65 -17.90 -4.28
C ASN A 73 11.48 -16.74 -3.70
N ARG A 74 10.90 -15.91 -2.86
CA ARG A 74 11.62 -14.84 -2.15
C ARG A 74 12.80 -15.40 -1.37
N ASP A 75 12.58 -16.46 -0.59
CA ASP A 75 13.64 -17.06 0.23
C ASP A 75 14.76 -17.66 -0.63
N LEU A 76 14.44 -18.24 -1.80
CA LEU A 76 15.43 -18.66 -2.78
C LEU A 76 16.24 -17.48 -3.34
N GLN A 77 15.58 -16.36 -3.68
CA GLN A 77 16.28 -15.21 -4.24
C GLN A 77 17.12 -14.45 -3.24
N LYS A 78 16.76 -14.46 -1.95
CA LYS A 78 17.60 -13.88 -0.88
C LYS A 78 19.02 -14.47 -0.87
N ALA A 79 19.17 -15.73 -1.20
CA ALA A 79 20.48 -16.39 -1.27
C ALA A 79 21.42 -15.80 -2.34
N ARG A 80 20.92 -15.00 -3.27
CA ARG A 80 21.73 -14.29 -4.26
C ARG A 80 22.38 -13.01 -3.72
N PHE A 81 21.87 -12.47 -2.61
CA PHE A 81 22.50 -11.34 -1.95
C PHE A 81 23.70 -11.84 -1.14
N ARG A 82 24.82 -11.13 -1.20
CA ARG A 82 25.98 -11.42 -0.35
C ARG A 82 25.59 -11.39 1.14
N ASP A 83 24.79 -10.41 1.50
CA ASP A 83 24.19 -10.24 2.83
C ASP A 83 22.81 -9.56 2.66
N TRP A 84 21.75 -10.31 2.88
CA TRP A 84 20.38 -9.81 2.78
C TRP A 84 20.04 -8.75 3.83
N GLU A 85 20.53 -8.96 5.06
CA GLU A 85 20.23 -8.02 6.14
C GLU A 85 20.96 -6.70 5.94
N HIS A 86 22.21 -6.73 5.49
CA HIS A 86 22.95 -5.53 5.11
C HIS A 86 22.29 -4.78 3.93
N ALA A 87 21.78 -5.50 2.93
CA ALA A 87 21.03 -4.88 1.83
C ALA A 87 19.73 -4.21 2.32
N ARG A 88 19.03 -4.82 3.29
CA ARG A 88 17.87 -4.19 3.96
C ARG A 88 18.25 -2.91 4.70
N ASP A 89 19.38 -2.90 5.39
CA ASP A 89 19.88 -1.72 6.09
C ASP A 89 20.20 -0.60 5.11
N ALA A 90 20.89 -0.91 4.00
CA ALA A 90 21.20 0.05 2.95
C ALA A 90 19.94 0.62 2.30
N ALA A 91 18.96 -0.22 1.95
CA ALA A 91 17.68 0.20 1.39
C ALA A 91 16.86 1.05 2.38
N SER A 92 16.88 0.69 3.66
CA SER A 92 16.24 1.48 4.72
C SER A 92 16.88 2.84 4.87
N LEU A 93 18.22 2.91 4.87
CA LEU A 93 18.98 4.15 5.00
C LEU A 93 18.73 5.09 3.81
N ALA A 94 18.74 4.56 2.58
CA ALA A 94 18.44 5.34 1.38
C ALA A 94 17.05 6.00 1.47
N LYS A 95 16.03 5.24 1.89
CA LYS A 95 14.68 5.77 2.07
C LYS A 95 14.57 6.71 3.26
N TRP A 96 15.21 6.39 4.37
CA TRP A 96 15.23 7.25 5.55
C TRP A 96 15.87 8.63 5.22
N SER A 97 17.03 8.62 4.59
CA SER A 97 17.73 9.85 4.17
C SER A 97 16.84 10.69 3.25
N ALA A 98 16.25 10.08 2.23
CA ALA A 98 15.42 10.80 1.27
C ALA A 98 14.16 11.39 1.90
N VAL A 99 13.41 10.61 2.70
CA VAL A 99 12.14 11.06 3.31
C VAL A 99 12.37 12.17 4.35
N ASN A 100 13.48 12.15 5.08
CA ASN A 100 13.79 13.21 6.06
C ASN A 100 14.38 14.49 5.44
N ARG A 101 14.64 14.48 4.12
CA ARG A 101 15.19 15.64 3.36
C ARG A 101 14.31 15.98 2.14
N LEU A 102 12.98 15.77 2.25
CA LEU A 102 12.05 16.07 1.15
C LEU A 102 12.08 17.55 0.74
N ASP A 103 12.26 18.44 1.69
CA ASP A 103 12.39 19.88 1.47
C ASP A 103 13.60 20.29 0.63
N GLU A 104 14.64 19.48 0.63
CA GLU A 104 15.86 19.66 -0.18
C GLU A 104 15.77 18.88 -1.50
N LEU A 105 15.36 17.62 -1.43
CA LEU A 105 15.43 16.70 -2.57
C LEU A 105 14.32 16.92 -3.60
N LEU A 106 13.11 17.31 -3.17
CA LEU A 106 12.02 17.57 -4.12
C LEU A 106 12.30 18.78 -5.01
N PRO A 107 12.74 19.96 -4.49
CA PRO A 107 13.12 21.07 -5.35
C PRO A 107 14.27 20.73 -6.32
N ARG A 108 15.25 19.94 -5.85
CA ARG A 108 16.35 19.46 -6.70
C ARG A 108 15.85 18.55 -7.81
N PHE A 109 14.96 17.62 -7.48
CA PHE A 109 14.32 16.75 -8.47
C PHE A 109 13.56 17.56 -9.51
N VAL A 110 12.70 18.49 -9.07
CA VAL A 110 11.89 19.35 -9.96
C VAL A 110 12.79 20.14 -10.90
N ALA A 111 13.81 20.81 -10.38
CA ALA A 111 14.74 21.58 -11.20
C ALA A 111 15.42 20.72 -12.29
N ASN A 112 15.83 19.50 -11.94
CA ASN A 112 16.48 18.59 -12.89
C ASN A 112 15.48 18.01 -13.90
N PHE A 113 14.24 17.66 -13.48
CA PHE A 113 13.21 17.15 -14.36
C PHE A 113 12.75 18.21 -15.38
N GLU A 114 12.59 19.47 -14.93
CA GLU A 114 12.24 20.59 -15.81
C GLU A 114 13.39 20.98 -16.76
N ALA A 115 14.65 20.89 -16.27
CA ALA A 115 15.81 21.05 -17.14
C ALA A 115 15.89 19.99 -18.25
N ASN A 116 15.34 18.81 -18.03
CA ASN A 116 15.21 17.77 -19.04
C ASN A 116 13.97 17.95 -19.96
N GLY A 117 13.20 19.04 -19.79
CA GLY A 117 12.03 19.38 -20.62
C GLY A 117 10.69 18.87 -20.09
N GLY A 118 10.65 18.23 -18.93
CA GLY A 118 9.40 17.84 -18.28
C GLY A 118 8.69 19.00 -17.60
N VAL A 119 7.41 18.81 -17.24
CA VAL A 119 6.61 19.81 -16.50
C VAL A 119 6.09 19.17 -15.21
N VAL A 120 6.30 19.87 -14.09
CA VAL A 120 5.85 19.40 -12.77
C VAL A 120 4.62 20.16 -12.30
N HIS A 121 3.63 19.39 -11.82
CA HIS A 121 2.41 19.88 -11.20
C HIS A 121 2.33 19.41 -9.74
N TRP A 122 2.08 20.33 -8.84
CA TRP A 122 1.91 20.01 -7.42
C TRP A 122 0.43 19.86 -7.07
N ALA A 123 0.10 18.77 -6.40
CA ALA A 123 -1.25 18.49 -5.92
C ALA A 123 -1.21 18.25 -4.40
N ARG A 124 -1.95 19.07 -3.64
CA ARG A 124 -2.06 18.93 -2.18
C ARG A 124 -2.91 17.74 -1.78
N ASN A 125 -3.89 17.40 -2.58
CA ASN A 125 -4.86 16.35 -2.31
C ASN A 125 -5.35 15.67 -3.60
N ALA A 126 -6.19 14.65 -3.42
CA ALA A 126 -6.74 13.85 -4.50
C ALA A 126 -7.56 14.67 -5.51
N GLU A 127 -8.30 15.67 -5.05
CA GLU A 127 -9.15 16.51 -5.92
C GLU A 127 -8.31 17.39 -6.84
N GLU A 128 -7.29 18.04 -6.31
CA GLU A 128 -6.35 18.82 -7.12
C GLU A 128 -5.62 17.95 -8.14
N ALA A 129 -5.16 16.77 -7.75
CA ALA A 129 -4.51 15.86 -8.67
C ALA A 129 -5.41 15.45 -9.83
N ARG A 130 -6.67 15.10 -9.55
CA ARG A 130 -7.66 14.81 -10.59
C ARG A 130 -7.93 16.02 -11.49
N SER A 131 -8.09 17.20 -10.91
CA SER A 131 -8.34 18.44 -11.65
C SER A 131 -7.19 18.79 -12.59
N ILE A 132 -5.93 18.60 -12.16
CA ILE A 132 -4.74 18.79 -12.99
C ILE A 132 -4.76 17.80 -14.17
N VAL A 133 -4.96 16.51 -13.92
CA VAL A 133 -4.99 15.51 -14.98
C VAL A 133 -6.10 15.80 -15.99
N LEU A 134 -7.31 16.08 -15.52
CA LEU A 134 -8.45 16.44 -16.39
C LEU A 134 -8.18 17.71 -17.20
N GLY A 135 -7.53 18.72 -16.62
CA GLY A 135 -7.08 19.93 -17.31
C GLY A 135 -6.13 19.60 -18.45
N LEU A 136 -5.07 18.83 -18.18
CA LEU A 136 -4.10 18.40 -19.21
C LEU A 136 -4.77 17.63 -20.36
N LEU A 137 -5.72 16.74 -20.05
CA LEU A 137 -6.45 15.99 -21.06
C LEU A 137 -7.33 16.88 -21.94
N ARG A 138 -7.99 17.90 -21.38
CA ARG A 138 -8.80 18.87 -22.13
C ARG A 138 -7.92 19.76 -23.03
N ASP A 139 -6.79 20.25 -22.49
CA ASP A 139 -5.83 21.07 -23.24
C ASP A 139 -5.22 20.27 -24.40
N ALA A 140 -4.91 19.00 -24.17
CA ALA A 140 -4.45 18.08 -25.20
C ALA A 140 -5.56 17.65 -26.17
N ARG A 141 -6.82 17.94 -25.91
CA ARG A 141 -7.98 17.42 -26.68
C ARG A 141 -7.93 15.88 -26.81
N ALA A 142 -7.50 15.22 -25.74
CA ALA A 142 -7.36 13.78 -25.71
C ALA A 142 -8.71 13.07 -25.93
N LYS A 143 -8.69 11.96 -26.66
CA LYS A 143 -9.86 11.12 -26.92
C LYS A 143 -9.66 9.70 -26.37
N ALA A 144 -8.45 9.17 -26.47
CA ALA A 144 -8.08 7.83 -26.07
C ALA A 144 -6.98 7.87 -25.01
N ILE A 145 -7.22 7.24 -23.89
CA ILE A 145 -6.31 7.19 -22.74
C ILE A 145 -5.95 5.75 -22.45
N ILE A 146 -4.64 5.49 -22.37
CA ILE A 146 -4.13 4.21 -21.87
C ILE A 146 -3.40 4.45 -20.54
N LYS A 147 -3.67 3.60 -19.54
CA LYS A 147 -3.09 3.74 -18.20
C LYS A 147 -2.35 2.46 -17.82
N SER A 148 -1.12 2.58 -17.34
CA SER A 148 -0.45 1.47 -16.69
C SER A 148 -0.74 1.49 -15.20
N LYS A 149 -0.61 0.32 -14.59
CA LYS A 149 -0.83 0.11 -13.16
C LYS A 149 -0.14 1.17 -12.31
N CYS A 150 -0.93 1.87 -11.52
CA CYS A 150 -0.46 2.94 -10.66
C CYS A 150 -1.28 3.01 -9.37
N MET A 151 -0.65 2.64 -8.25
CA MET A 151 -1.33 2.70 -6.94
C MET A 151 -1.70 4.12 -6.52
N THR A 152 -0.95 5.13 -6.98
CA THR A 152 -1.26 6.53 -6.66
C THR A 152 -2.50 7.01 -7.43
N SER A 153 -2.70 6.57 -8.68
CA SER A 153 -3.92 6.87 -9.43
C SER A 153 -5.15 6.17 -8.84
N GLU A 154 -4.98 4.94 -8.32
CA GLU A 154 -6.03 4.24 -7.57
C GLU A 154 -6.36 4.93 -6.24
N GLU A 155 -5.35 5.46 -5.54
CA GLU A 155 -5.52 6.22 -4.29
C GLU A 155 -6.44 7.43 -4.48
N ILE A 156 -6.32 8.11 -5.61
CA ILE A 156 -7.12 9.29 -5.95
C ILE A 156 -8.39 8.97 -6.76
N HIS A 157 -8.72 7.70 -6.97
CA HIS A 157 -9.87 7.26 -7.79
C HIS A 157 -9.90 7.90 -9.19
N LEU A 158 -8.75 7.89 -9.87
CA LEU A 158 -8.59 8.61 -11.13
C LEU A 158 -9.48 8.04 -12.23
N ASN A 159 -9.60 6.71 -12.37
CA ASN A 159 -10.43 6.10 -13.41
C ASN A 159 -11.88 6.55 -13.31
N GLN A 160 -12.45 6.56 -12.10
CA GLN A 160 -13.81 7.03 -11.86
C GLN A 160 -13.99 8.51 -12.24
N ALA A 161 -12.97 9.35 -11.98
CA ALA A 161 -13.01 10.75 -12.36
C ALA A 161 -12.92 10.95 -13.88
N LEU A 162 -12.09 10.15 -14.56
CA LEU A 162 -11.97 10.17 -16.03
C LEU A 162 -13.27 9.72 -16.69
N GLU A 163 -13.85 8.62 -16.23
CA GLU A 163 -15.12 8.09 -16.72
C GLU A 163 -16.29 9.07 -16.49
N ALA A 164 -16.32 9.72 -15.33
CA ALA A 164 -17.34 10.74 -15.01
C ALA A 164 -17.23 11.99 -15.90
N ASP A 165 -16.02 12.32 -16.37
CA ASP A 165 -15.77 13.43 -17.34
C ASP A 165 -15.91 12.97 -18.80
N GLY A 166 -16.32 11.70 -19.05
CA GLY A 166 -16.62 11.14 -20.36
C GLY A 166 -15.43 10.54 -21.11
N TYR A 167 -14.28 10.34 -20.44
CA TYR A 167 -13.13 9.69 -21.06
C TYR A 167 -13.21 8.17 -20.91
N GLY A 168 -12.92 7.45 -21.99
CA GLY A 168 -12.61 6.03 -21.95
C GLY A 168 -11.17 5.81 -21.52
N VAL A 169 -10.95 5.11 -20.43
CA VAL A 169 -9.61 4.73 -19.95
C VAL A 169 -9.43 3.22 -20.03
N VAL A 170 -8.27 2.77 -20.54
CA VAL A 170 -7.94 1.35 -20.64
C VAL A 170 -6.74 1.03 -19.76
N GLU A 171 -6.91 0.02 -18.91
CA GLU A 171 -5.80 -0.52 -18.12
C GLU A 171 -4.88 -1.38 -18.98
N SER A 172 -3.59 -1.09 -18.97
CA SER A 172 -2.60 -1.79 -19.80
C SER A 172 -1.87 -2.92 -19.11
N ASP A 173 -1.92 -3.00 -17.76
CA ASP A 173 -1.47 -4.16 -17.00
C ASP A 173 -2.48 -5.30 -17.16
N LEU A 174 -2.02 -6.51 -17.51
CA LEU A 174 -2.90 -7.66 -17.76
C LEU A 174 -3.82 -7.96 -16.57
N GLY A 175 -3.27 -7.89 -15.37
CA GLY A 175 -4.05 -8.16 -14.15
C GLY A 175 -5.09 -7.08 -13.88
N GLU A 176 -4.78 -5.81 -14.10
CA GLU A 176 -5.74 -4.70 -13.94
C GLU A 176 -6.75 -4.66 -15.10
N PHE A 177 -6.36 -5.03 -16.32
CA PHE A 177 -7.29 -5.20 -17.43
C PHE A 177 -8.33 -6.29 -17.16
N ILE A 178 -7.92 -7.44 -16.61
CA ILE A 178 -8.84 -8.49 -16.18
C ILE A 178 -9.81 -7.94 -15.12
N GLN A 179 -9.33 -7.18 -14.16
CA GLN A 179 -10.17 -6.56 -13.13
C GLN A 179 -11.13 -5.51 -13.74
N GLN A 180 -10.66 -4.71 -14.67
CA GLN A 180 -11.50 -3.74 -15.39
C GLN A 180 -12.65 -4.43 -16.12
N LEU A 181 -12.38 -5.54 -16.84
CA LEU A 181 -13.43 -6.34 -17.49
C LEU A 181 -14.43 -6.99 -16.51
N ARG A 182 -13.97 -7.29 -15.29
CA ARG A 182 -14.82 -7.84 -14.22
C ARG A 182 -15.60 -6.76 -13.46
N GLY A 183 -15.24 -5.48 -13.60
CA GLY A 183 -15.78 -4.38 -12.81
C GLY A 183 -15.36 -4.45 -11.33
N GLU A 184 -14.19 -4.99 -11.03
CA GLU A 184 -13.66 -5.21 -9.69
C GLU A 184 -12.41 -4.35 -9.44
N PRO A 185 -12.16 -3.89 -8.20
CA PRO A 185 -10.89 -3.24 -7.86
C PRO A 185 -9.75 -4.27 -7.77
N PRO A 186 -8.47 -3.84 -7.74
CA PRO A 186 -7.34 -4.74 -7.53
C PRO A 186 -7.44 -5.53 -6.22
N TYR A 187 -7.34 -6.86 -6.30
CA TYR A 187 -7.38 -7.75 -5.13
C TYR A 187 -6.10 -7.66 -4.28
N HIS A 188 -4.97 -7.46 -4.93
CA HIS A 188 -3.66 -7.28 -4.31
C HIS A 188 -2.90 -6.23 -5.11
N PHE A 189 -2.30 -5.23 -4.46
CA PHE A 189 -1.71 -4.10 -5.20
C PHE A 189 -0.47 -4.45 -6.04
N VAL A 190 0.13 -5.64 -5.87
CA VAL A 190 1.19 -6.14 -6.77
C VAL A 190 0.63 -7.15 -7.78
N PHE A 191 -0.28 -8.02 -7.37
CA PHE A 191 -0.89 -9.08 -8.19
C PHE A 191 -2.40 -8.89 -8.26
N PRO A 192 -2.91 -7.94 -9.09
CA PRO A 192 -4.30 -7.49 -9.03
C PRO A 192 -5.33 -8.60 -9.16
N CYS A 193 -5.12 -9.56 -10.07
CA CYS A 193 -6.07 -10.64 -10.36
C CYS A 193 -5.67 -12.01 -9.80
N MET A 194 -4.80 -12.06 -8.76
CA MET A 194 -4.26 -13.32 -8.22
C MET A 194 -5.32 -14.29 -7.67
N HIS A 195 -6.53 -13.82 -7.45
CA HIS A 195 -7.67 -14.61 -6.96
C HIS A 195 -8.50 -15.23 -8.08
N VAL A 196 -8.26 -14.83 -9.33
CA VAL A 196 -9.00 -15.29 -10.51
C VAL A 196 -8.32 -16.52 -11.12
N ARG A 197 -9.13 -17.51 -11.48
CA ARG A 197 -8.64 -18.75 -12.10
C ARG A 197 -8.55 -18.58 -13.62
N ARG A 198 -7.75 -19.42 -14.28
CA ARG A 198 -7.54 -19.37 -15.74
C ARG A 198 -8.81 -19.63 -16.54
N ASP A 199 -9.63 -20.59 -16.10
CA ASP A 199 -10.93 -20.87 -16.69
C ASP A 199 -11.85 -19.63 -16.64
N GLU A 200 -11.91 -18.94 -15.52
CA GLU A 200 -12.67 -17.70 -15.36
C GLU A 200 -12.17 -16.58 -16.28
N ILE A 201 -10.83 -16.47 -16.49
CA ILE A 201 -10.24 -15.51 -17.44
C ILE A 201 -10.61 -15.87 -18.87
N SER A 202 -10.57 -17.14 -19.24
CA SER A 202 -10.98 -17.63 -20.56
C SER A 202 -12.44 -17.28 -20.86
N ASP A 203 -13.35 -17.54 -19.94
CA ASP A 203 -14.76 -17.20 -20.05
C ASP A 203 -14.98 -15.69 -20.17
N LEU A 204 -14.24 -14.89 -19.39
CA LEU A 204 -14.27 -13.44 -19.43
C LEU A 204 -13.84 -12.89 -20.80
N PHE A 205 -12.74 -13.41 -21.36
CA PHE A 205 -12.25 -13.02 -22.69
C PHE A 205 -13.21 -13.50 -23.79
N GLY A 206 -13.81 -14.67 -23.65
CA GLY A 206 -14.89 -15.12 -24.55
C GLY A 206 -16.04 -14.13 -24.58
N LYS A 207 -16.49 -13.70 -23.40
CA LYS A 207 -17.62 -12.77 -23.26
C LYS A 207 -17.32 -11.37 -23.80
N HIS A 208 -16.15 -10.80 -23.48
CA HIS A 208 -15.82 -9.40 -23.77
C HIS A 208 -15.04 -9.19 -25.07
N LEU A 209 -14.23 -10.18 -25.48
CA LEU A 209 -13.34 -10.08 -26.65
C LEU A 209 -13.75 -11.04 -27.79
N GLY A 210 -14.77 -11.88 -27.59
CA GLY A 210 -15.27 -12.82 -28.60
C GLY A 210 -14.29 -13.92 -28.97
N THR A 211 -13.42 -14.35 -28.03
CA THR A 211 -12.39 -15.36 -28.28
C THR A 211 -12.85 -16.77 -27.93
N PRO A 212 -12.34 -17.83 -28.60
CA PRO A 212 -12.64 -19.20 -28.24
C PRO A 212 -12.09 -19.55 -26.83
N PRO A 213 -12.69 -20.52 -26.13
CA PRO A 213 -12.18 -20.99 -24.85
C PRO A 213 -10.76 -21.58 -24.98
N THR A 214 -9.91 -21.29 -23.97
CA THR A 214 -8.55 -21.85 -23.88
C THR A 214 -8.12 -21.99 -22.42
N ASP A 215 -7.32 -22.99 -22.09
CA ASP A 215 -6.68 -23.17 -20.80
C ASP A 215 -5.18 -22.83 -20.80
N SER A 216 -4.64 -22.45 -21.98
CA SER A 216 -3.25 -22.04 -22.14
C SER A 216 -3.02 -20.61 -21.62
N PRO A 217 -2.15 -20.41 -20.62
CA PRO A 217 -1.76 -19.07 -20.17
C PRO A 217 -1.12 -18.23 -21.28
N GLU A 218 -0.36 -18.87 -22.19
CA GLU A 218 0.30 -18.22 -23.32
C GLU A 218 -0.74 -17.68 -24.30
N GLU A 219 -1.77 -18.47 -24.61
CA GLU A 219 -2.87 -18.04 -25.49
C GLU A 219 -3.65 -16.88 -24.89
N LEU A 220 -4.03 -16.98 -23.60
CA LEU A 220 -4.70 -15.89 -22.89
C LEU A 220 -3.88 -14.59 -22.94
N THR A 221 -2.57 -14.70 -22.71
CA THR A 221 -1.64 -13.56 -22.82
C THR A 221 -1.60 -12.99 -24.23
N MET A 222 -1.57 -13.87 -25.26
CA MET A 222 -1.56 -13.45 -26.67
C MET A 222 -2.87 -12.83 -27.12
N ILE A 223 -4.01 -13.25 -26.58
CA ILE A 223 -5.31 -12.60 -26.79
C ILE A 223 -5.26 -11.16 -26.27
N ALA A 224 -4.87 -10.97 -25.01
CA ALA A 224 -4.75 -9.63 -24.41
C ALA A 224 -3.75 -8.77 -25.20
N ARG A 225 -2.58 -9.30 -25.57
CA ARG A 225 -1.57 -8.59 -26.36
C ARG A 225 -2.10 -8.10 -27.71
N ARG A 226 -2.84 -8.95 -28.45
CA ARG A 226 -3.44 -8.56 -29.74
C ARG A 226 -4.49 -7.48 -29.58
N HIS A 227 -5.31 -7.57 -28.55
CA HIS A 227 -6.32 -6.58 -28.21
C HIS A 227 -5.68 -5.23 -27.84
N MET A 228 -4.70 -5.23 -26.94
CA MET A 228 -4.03 -4.05 -26.43
C MET A 228 -3.20 -3.32 -27.48
N ARG A 229 -2.67 -4.02 -28.50
CA ARG A 229 -1.76 -3.42 -29.49
C ARG A 229 -2.36 -2.19 -30.16
N ARG A 230 -3.64 -2.24 -30.56
CA ARG A 230 -4.34 -1.09 -31.18
C ARG A 230 -4.52 0.04 -30.17
N LEU A 231 -4.92 -0.31 -28.96
CA LEU A 231 -5.19 0.67 -27.90
C LEU A 231 -3.93 1.47 -27.53
N TYR A 232 -2.74 0.84 -27.56
CA TYR A 232 -1.48 1.56 -27.40
C TYR A 232 -1.18 2.54 -28.57
N VAL A 233 -1.42 2.11 -29.81
CA VAL A 233 -1.12 2.92 -30.99
C VAL A 233 -2.10 4.08 -31.14
N ASP A 234 -3.37 3.86 -30.77
CA ASP A 234 -4.45 4.83 -30.93
C ASP A 234 -4.55 5.79 -29.72
N ALA A 235 -3.79 5.56 -28.66
CA ALA A 235 -3.83 6.39 -27.45
C ALA A 235 -3.17 7.77 -27.68
N ASP A 236 -3.90 8.83 -27.31
CA ASP A 236 -3.39 10.21 -27.30
C ASP A 236 -2.51 10.47 -26.07
N VAL A 237 -2.92 9.92 -24.93
CA VAL A 237 -2.28 10.15 -23.63
C VAL A 237 -2.02 8.82 -22.92
N GLY A 238 -0.79 8.67 -22.42
CA GLY A 238 -0.38 7.58 -21.55
C GLY A 238 -0.27 8.05 -20.11
N ILE A 239 -0.90 7.34 -19.17
CA ILE A 239 -0.82 7.63 -17.74
C ILE A 239 -0.05 6.53 -17.04
N THR A 240 0.96 6.89 -16.25
CA THR A 240 1.75 5.93 -15.46
C THR A 240 1.89 6.37 -14.01
N GLY A 241 2.35 5.46 -13.17
CA GLY A 241 2.94 5.80 -11.86
C GLY A 241 4.44 6.01 -11.97
N ALA A 242 5.06 6.22 -10.78
CA ALA A 242 6.50 6.14 -10.61
C ALA A 242 6.83 5.22 -9.42
N ASN A 243 7.85 4.39 -9.55
CA ASN A 243 8.39 3.63 -8.44
C ASN A 243 9.32 4.51 -7.61
N PHE A 244 10.20 5.26 -8.29
CA PHE A 244 11.13 6.20 -7.67
C PHE A 244 11.30 7.45 -8.53
N LEU A 245 11.63 8.56 -7.85
CA LEU A 245 12.00 9.85 -8.43
C LEU A 245 13.44 10.15 -8.03
N VAL A 246 14.36 10.20 -8.98
CA VAL A 246 15.80 10.36 -8.71
C VAL A 246 16.15 11.83 -8.67
N ALA A 247 16.42 12.39 -7.48
CA ALA A 247 16.68 13.84 -7.31
C ALA A 247 17.95 14.29 -8.04
N GLU A 248 18.97 13.45 -8.07
CA GLU A 248 20.26 13.75 -8.74
C GLU A 248 20.12 14.02 -10.23
N THR A 249 19.24 13.30 -10.92
CA THR A 249 19.14 13.32 -12.38
C THR A 249 17.81 13.87 -12.91
N GLY A 250 16.80 14.03 -12.06
CA GLY A 250 15.43 14.37 -12.47
C GLY A 250 14.72 13.24 -13.22
N GLN A 251 15.17 12.00 -13.10
CA GLN A 251 14.60 10.86 -13.82
C GLN A 251 13.50 10.19 -13.00
N ILE A 252 12.47 9.72 -13.71
CA ILE A 252 11.40 8.86 -13.16
C ILE A 252 11.76 7.41 -13.43
N SER A 253 11.83 6.60 -12.38
CA SER A 253 12.04 5.14 -12.48
C SER A 253 10.70 4.42 -12.47
N ILE A 254 10.47 3.58 -13.49
CA ILE A 254 9.31 2.69 -13.60
C ILE A 254 9.79 1.25 -13.73
N THR A 255 9.19 0.38 -12.92
CA THR A 255 9.54 -1.02 -12.80
C THR A 255 8.34 -1.90 -13.17
N GLU A 256 8.52 -2.83 -14.11
CA GLU A 256 7.46 -3.70 -14.63
C GLU A 256 7.99 -5.04 -15.15
N ASN A 257 7.10 -5.99 -15.40
CA ASN A 257 7.44 -7.31 -15.96
C ASN A 257 6.88 -7.55 -17.37
N GLU A 258 5.95 -6.72 -17.83
CA GLU A 258 5.17 -6.97 -19.06
C GLU A 258 5.57 -6.09 -20.23
N GLY A 259 6.25 -4.98 -20.00
CA GLY A 259 6.54 -3.97 -21.01
C GLY A 259 5.36 -3.01 -21.27
N ASN A 260 4.27 -3.17 -20.55
CA ASN A 260 3.06 -2.38 -20.68
C ASN A 260 3.28 -0.90 -20.31
N ALA A 261 3.96 -0.60 -19.21
CA ALA A 261 4.23 0.77 -18.79
C ALA A 261 5.18 1.47 -19.78
N ARG A 262 6.14 0.74 -20.36
CA ARG A 262 7.01 1.28 -21.43
C ARG A 262 6.22 1.73 -22.64
N LEU A 263 5.29 0.88 -23.12
CA LEU A 263 4.43 1.22 -24.25
C LEU A 263 3.48 2.37 -23.90
N THR A 264 2.91 2.36 -22.69
CA THR A 264 2.06 3.45 -22.18
C THR A 264 2.80 4.80 -22.13
N ALA A 265 4.07 4.81 -21.75
CA ALA A 265 4.86 6.04 -21.65
C ALA A 265 5.43 6.51 -22.99
N ALA A 266 5.76 5.58 -23.90
CA ALA A 266 6.54 5.91 -25.10
C ALA A 266 5.73 6.12 -26.38
N LEU A 267 4.55 5.48 -26.52
CA LEU A 267 3.78 5.55 -27.77
C LEU A 267 2.86 6.77 -27.86
N PRO A 268 2.11 7.15 -26.81
CA PRO A 268 1.27 8.35 -26.85
C PRO A 268 2.11 9.62 -26.96
N ARG A 269 1.53 10.67 -27.58
CA ARG A 269 2.21 11.96 -27.72
C ARG A 269 2.40 12.70 -26.39
N MET A 270 1.58 12.41 -25.37
CA MET A 270 1.69 12.98 -24.03
C MET A 270 1.80 11.85 -22.99
N HIS A 271 2.77 11.98 -22.09
CA HIS A 271 2.93 11.10 -20.93
C HIS A 271 2.66 11.87 -19.64
N ILE A 272 1.72 11.38 -18.84
CA ILE A 272 1.42 11.91 -17.50
C ILE A 272 1.84 10.87 -16.45
N ALA A 273 2.85 11.17 -15.66
CA ALA A 273 3.22 10.35 -14.50
C ALA A 273 2.59 10.91 -13.22
N ILE A 274 2.13 10.04 -12.32
CA ILE A 274 1.54 10.43 -11.03
C ILE A 274 2.32 9.76 -9.90
N SER A 275 2.83 10.55 -8.97
CA SER A 275 3.69 10.04 -7.90
C SER A 275 3.42 10.74 -6.57
N GLY A 276 3.43 9.98 -5.48
CA GLY A 276 3.53 10.56 -4.15
C GLY A 276 4.93 11.15 -3.90
N ILE A 277 5.00 12.23 -3.14
CA ILE A 277 6.25 12.94 -2.81
C ILE A 277 7.26 12.04 -2.08
N GLU A 278 6.81 11.01 -1.40
CA GLU A 278 7.64 10.05 -0.67
C GLU A 278 8.45 9.10 -1.58
N LYS A 279 8.22 9.16 -2.90
CA LYS A 279 8.91 8.29 -3.86
C LYS A 279 10.30 8.79 -4.23
N VAL A 280 10.67 9.98 -3.79
CA VAL A 280 12.00 10.52 -4.06
C VAL A 280 13.11 9.67 -3.43
N VAL A 281 14.22 9.56 -4.16
CA VAL A 281 15.51 9.03 -3.72
C VAL A 281 16.59 10.04 -4.11
N GLU A 282 17.69 10.07 -3.38
CA GLU A 282 18.70 11.10 -3.59
C GLU A 282 19.52 10.88 -4.86
N ARG A 283 19.99 9.64 -5.05
CA ARG A 283 20.98 9.30 -6.08
C ARG A 283 20.47 8.19 -7.00
N LEU A 284 21.05 8.15 -8.20
CA LEU A 284 20.81 7.03 -9.12
C LEU A 284 21.31 5.71 -8.54
N ASP A 285 22.42 5.74 -7.80
CA ASP A 285 23.00 4.56 -7.13
C ASP A 285 22.05 3.91 -6.10
N ASP A 286 21.13 4.68 -5.50
CA ASP A 286 20.14 4.13 -4.58
C ASP A 286 19.25 3.06 -5.25
N LEU A 287 19.05 3.18 -6.56
CA LEU A 287 18.28 2.20 -7.32
C LEU A 287 18.99 0.84 -7.41
N ALA A 288 20.33 0.79 -7.30
CA ALA A 288 21.10 -0.46 -7.35
C ALA A 288 20.74 -1.40 -6.18
N VAL A 289 20.30 -0.85 -5.04
CA VAL A 289 19.80 -1.65 -3.92
C VAL A 289 18.28 -1.73 -3.91
N LEU A 290 17.56 -0.64 -4.20
CA LEU A 290 16.11 -0.59 -4.07
C LEU A 290 15.36 -1.46 -5.10
N LEU A 291 15.83 -1.52 -6.36
CA LEU A 291 15.19 -2.31 -7.41
C LEU A 291 15.28 -3.84 -7.15
N PRO A 292 16.47 -4.42 -6.85
CA PRO A 292 16.54 -5.82 -6.45
C PRO A 292 15.74 -6.14 -5.20
N MET A 293 15.77 -5.24 -4.19
CA MET A 293 14.98 -5.40 -2.96
C MET A 293 13.47 -5.42 -3.23
N LEU A 294 12.99 -4.56 -4.13
CA LEU A 294 11.59 -4.51 -4.55
C LEU A 294 11.17 -5.83 -5.22
N ALA A 295 11.93 -6.27 -6.22
CA ALA A 295 11.64 -7.48 -6.99
C ALA A 295 11.70 -8.75 -6.12
N THR A 296 12.77 -8.89 -5.32
CA THR A 296 12.97 -10.06 -4.46
C THR A 296 11.92 -10.13 -3.35
N ALA A 297 11.70 -9.04 -2.63
CA ALA A 297 10.78 -9.05 -1.51
C ALA A 297 9.32 -9.25 -1.93
N GLY A 298 8.91 -8.67 -3.04
CA GLY A 298 7.52 -8.71 -3.52
C GLY A 298 7.17 -9.96 -4.29
N ALA A 299 7.86 -10.19 -5.40
CA ALA A 299 7.54 -11.22 -6.37
C ALA A 299 8.44 -12.46 -6.29
N GLY A 300 9.50 -12.43 -5.49
CA GLY A 300 10.49 -13.52 -5.45
C GLY A 300 11.28 -13.62 -6.77
N GLN A 301 11.57 -12.48 -7.38
CA GLN A 301 12.39 -12.35 -8.59
C GLN A 301 13.74 -11.71 -8.22
N PRO A 302 14.85 -12.06 -8.93
CA PRO A 302 16.14 -11.39 -8.69
C PRO A 302 16.10 -9.91 -9.10
N MET A 303 15.37 -9.61 -10.17
CA MET A 303 15.11 -8.30 -10.75
C MET A 303 13.84 -8.40 -11.58
N THR A 304 13.14 -7.29 -11.80
CA THR A 304 12.04 -7.20 -12.77
C THR A 304 12.57 -7.22 -14.20
N CYS A 305 11.72 -7.63 -15.16
CA CYS A 305 12.10 -7.71 -16.57
C CYS A 305 12.53 -6.35 -17.12
N TYR A 306 11.84 -5.29 -16.73
CA TYR A 306 12.12 -3.93 -17.19
C TYR A 306 12.24 -2.97 -16.02
N ASN A 307 13.28 -2.15 -16.06
CA ASN A 307 13.51 -1.02 -15.18
C ASN A 307 13.88 0.15 -16.07
N THR A 308 12.95 1.05 -16.31
CA THR A 308 13.11 2.14 -17.27
C THR A 308 13.24 3.46 -16.53
N LEU A 309 14.19 4.28 -16.95
CA LEU A 309 14.40 5.64 -16.48
C LEU A 309 13.96 6.62 -17.55
N TYR A 310 12.98 7.45 -17.22
CA TYR A 310 12.46 8.49 -18.09
C TYR A 310 13.01 9.83 -17.63
N ALA A 311 13.76 10.50 -18.50
CA ALA A 311 14.35 11.80 -18.18
C ALA A 311 13.43 12.97 -18.53
N GLY A 312 12.69 12.87 -19.64
CA GLY A 312 11.83 13.95 -20.16
C GLY A 312 11.16 13.54 -21.46
N PRO A 313 10.51 14.47 -22.16
CA PRO A 313 9.95 14.25 -23.47
C PRO A 313 11.03 14.02 -24.52
N ARG A 314 10.65 13.55 -25.72
CA ARG A 314 11.56 13.34 -26.84
C ARG A 314 12.24 14.65 -27.25
N ARG A 315 13.51 14.57 -27.61
CA ARG A 315 14.30 15.71 -28.10
C ARG A 315 14.15 15.85 -29.60
N ALA A 316 14.49 17.03 -30.12
CA ALA A 316 14.49 17.27 -31.54
C ALA A 316 15.39 16.26 -32.26
N GLY A 317 14.83 15.56 -33.25
CA GLY A 317 15.53 14.51 -34.01
C GLY A 317 15.39 13.10 -33.46
N GLU A 318 14.80 12.90 -32.26
CA GLU A 318 14.48 11.57 -31.76
C GLU A 318 13.17 11.07 -32.40
N PRO A 319 13.11 9.84 -32.94
CA PRO A 319 11.93 9.31 -33.61
C PRO A 319 10.83 8.86 -32.62
N ASP A 320 11.22 8.45 -31.43
CA ASP A 320 10.36 7.80 -30.43
C ASP A 320 10.23 8.62 -29.14
N GLY A 321 9.17 8.38 -28.41
CA GLY A 321 8.87 9.01 -27.12
C GLY A 321 7.78 10.08 -27.18
N PRO A 322 7.24 10.48 -26.03
CA PRO A 322 6.19 11.48 -25.96
C PRO A 322 6.73 12.89 -26.32
N GLU A 323 5.88 13.70 -26.89
CA GLU A 323 6.18 15.12 -27.18
C GLU A 323 6.16 15.97 -25.91
N GLU A 324 5.29 15.59 -24.97
CA GLU A 324 5.10 16.26 -23.70
C GLU A 324 5.17 15.25 -22.56
N MET A 325 5.85 15.60 -21.47
CA MET A 325 5.93 14.78 -20.29
C MET A 325 5.60 15.60 -19.04
N HIS A 326 4.53 15.19 -18.36
CA HIS A 326 4.04 15.83 -17.15
C HIS A 326 4.20 14.90 -15.95
N LEU A 327 4.53 15.47 -14.78
CA LEU A 327 4.56 14.77 -13.51
C LEU A 327 3.64 15.46 -12.52
N VAL A 328 2.67 14.73 -11.98
CA VAL A 328 1.83 15.18 -10.87
C VAL A 328 2.43 14.66 -9.56
N LEU A 329 2.98 15.56 -8.76
CA LEU A 329 3.50 15.28 -7.41
C LEU A 329 2.38 15.47 -6.39
N LEU A 330 2.03 14.39 -5.70
CA LEU A 330 0.91 14.33 -4.79
C LEU A 330 1.37 14.28 -3.32
N ASP A 331 0.90 15.23 -2.51
CA ASP A 331 1.04 15.16 -1.05
C ASP A 331 0.00 14.22 -0.43
N ASN A 332 -1.27 14.54 -0.53
CA ASN A 332 -2.39 13.76 0.01
C ASN A 332 -2.10 13.22 1.43
N SER A 333 -1.84 14.12 2.37
CA SER A 333 -1.50 13.86 3.78
C SER A 333 -0.11 13.24 4.05
N ARG A 334 0.77 13.11 3.07
CA ARG A 334 2.12 12.58 3.29
C ARG A 334 2.97 13.49 4.16
N THR A 335 2.83 14.80 4.02
CA THR A 335 3.49 15.79 4.90
C THR A 335 2.99 15.67 6.34
N ALA A 336 1.70 15.38 6.56
CA ALA A 336 1.17 15.13 7.90
C ALA A 336 1.74 13.85 8.52
N ILE A 337 1.90 12.77 7.74
CA ILE A 337 2.57 11.53 8.19
C ILE A 337 4.05 11.82 8.49
N LEU A 338 4.73 12.60 7.66
CA LEU A 338 6.13 12.97 7.87
C LEU A 338 6.34 13.77 9.16
N ALA A 339 5.38 14.63 9.51
CA ALA A 339 5.40 15.44 10.73
C ALA A 339 5.24 14.59 12.01
N ASP A 340 4.65 13.39 11.93
CA ASP A 340 4.51 12.47 13.07
C ASP A 340 5.77 11.61 13.23
N PRO A 341 6.58 11.81 14.30
CA PRO A 341 7.81 11.03 14.52
C PRO A 341 7.59 9.52 14.65
N GLU A 342 6.39 9.10 15.08
CA GLU A 342 6.05 7.69 15.28
C GLU A 342 5.50 7.02 13.99
N GLN A 343 5.16 7.81 12.95
CA GLN A 343 4.54 7.30 11.72
C GLN A 343 5.36 7.56 10.45
N ARG A 344 6.30 8.52 10.48
CA ARG A 344 7.06 8.96 9.31
C ARG A 344 7.75 7.84 8.55
N ASP A 345 8.24 6.81 9.25
CA ASP A 345 8.92 5.66 8.64
C ASP A 345 7.99 4.84 7.73
N SER A 346 6.67 4.97 7.88
CA SER A 346 5.71 4.33 6.98
C SER A 346 5.83 4.86 5.54
N LEU A 347 6.36 6.08 5.34
CA LEU A 347 6.65 6.69 4.05
C LEU A 347 7.86 6.07 3.34
N HIS A 348 8.69 5.27 4.02
CA HIS A 348 9.76 4.50 3.38
C HIS A 348 9.22 3.40 2.46
N CYS A 349 7.93 3.11 2.50
CA CYS A 349 7.32 2.01 1.77
C CYS A 349 7.55 2.09 0.26
N ILE A 350 8.26 1.09 -0.30
CA ILE A 350 8.51 0.95 -1.75
C ILE A 350 7.40 0.21 -2.49
N ARG A 351 6.29 -0.10 -1.83
CA ARG A 351 5.10 -0.78 -2.39
C ARG A 351 5.38 -2.18 -2.96
N CYS A 352 6.31 -2.93 -2.38
CA CYS A 352 6.69 -4.27 -2.85
C CYS A 352 5.65 -5.37 -2.56
N GLY A 353 4.72 -5.18 -1.61
CA GLY A 353 3.70 -6.18 -1.26
C GLY A 353 4.17 -7.33 -0.35
N ALA A 354 5.44 -7.39 0.06
CA ALA A 354 5.97 -8.46 0.89
C ALA A 354 5.19 -8.67 2.20
N CYS A 355 4.73 -7.58 2.83
CA CYS A 355 3.94 -7.64 4.06
C CYS A 355 2.56 -8.29 3.86
N LEU A 356 1.95 -8.18 2.68
CA LEU A 356 0.69 -8.85 2.34
C LEU A 356 0.93 -10.36 2.19
N ASN A 357 2.01 -10.73 1.49
CA ASN A 357 2.34 -12.13 1.20
C ASN A 357 2.50 -12.97 2.48
N VAL A 358 2.97 -12.36 3.58
CA VAL A 358 3.17 -13.06 4.85
C VAL A 358 2.02 -12.92 5.83
N CYS A 359 1.09 -11.98 5.60
CA CYS A 359 0.06 -11.62 6.57
C CYS A 359 -0.98 -12.72 6.77
N PRO A 360 -1.15 -13.25 8.01
CA PRO A 360 -2.16 -14.26 8.28
C PRO A 360 -3.59 -13.70 8.13
N ILE A 361 -3.81 -12.42 8.38
CA ILE A 361 -5.12 -11.80 8.21
C ILE A 361 -5.46 -11.73 6.71
N PHE A 362 -4.57 -11.15 5.89
CA PHE A 362 -4.78 -11.06 4.45
C PHE A 362 -5.05 -12.43 3.80
N LYS A 363 -4.29 -13.46 4.20
CA LYS A 363 -4.48 -14.85 3.74
C LYS A 363 -5.83 -15.47 4.11
N ASN A 364 -6.54 -14.90 5.08
CA ASN A 364 -7.82 -15.42 5.56
C ASN A 364 -9.01 -14.60 5.07
N VAL A 365 -8.89 -13.27 4.96
CA VAL A 365 -10.02 -12.40 4.62
C VAL A 365 -9.98 -11.89 3.19
N GLY A 366 -8.84 -12.04 2.50
CA GLY A 366 -8.67 -11.56 1.12
C GLY A 366 -8.49 -10.06 0.99
N GLY A 367 -8.20 -9.60 -0.26
CA GLY A 367 -7.92 -8.21 -0.54
C GLY A 367 -9.13 -7.30 -0.53
N PHE A 368 -10.25 -7.73 -1.11
CA PHE A 368 -11.46 -6.91 -1.23
C PHE A 368 -12.06 -6.50 0.11
N THR A 369 -11.93 -7.35 1.13
CA THR A 369 -12.40 -7.06 2.49
C THR A 369 -11.86 -5.73 3.05
N TYR A 370 -10.64 -5.33 2.67
CA TYR A 370 -10.07 -4.07 3.14
C TYR A 370 -10.82 -2.85 2.61
N GLY A 371 -11.42 -2.94 1.41
CA GLY A 371 -12.19 -1.86 0.79
C GLY A 371 -11.38 -0.58 0.56
N THR A 372 -10.08 -0.71 0.35
CA THR A 372 -9.15 0.38 0.15
C THR A 372 -8.13 0.04 -0.93
N THR A 373 -7.54 1.07 -1.53
CA THR A 373 -6.47 0.92 -2.50
C THR A 373 -5.27 0.17 -1.93
N TYR A 374 -4.89 0.47 -0.70
CA TYR A 374 -3.80 -0.20 -0.01
C TYR A 374 -4.32 -1.25 0.96
N GLN A 375 -4.24 -2.51 0.57
CA GLN A 375 -4.64 -3.63 1.41
C GLN A 375 -3.51 -4.09 2.34
N GLY A 376 -3.84 -4.99 3.26
CA GLY A 376 -2.88 -5.65 4.14
C GLY A 376 -2.21 -4.74 5.17
N PRO A 377 -1.07 -5.16 5.74
CA PRO A 377 -0.49 -4.48 6.90
C PRO A 377 -0.09 -3.03 6.64
N ILE A 378 0.63 -2.75 5.56
CA ILE A 378 1.04 -1.36 5.26
C ILE A 378 -0.17 -0.48 4.92
N GLY A 379 -1.17 -1.02 4.22
CA GLY A 379 -2.42 -0.31 3.96
C GLY A 379 -3.18 0.01 5.24
N SER A 380 -3.19 -0.93 6.19
CA SER A 380 -3.78 -0.72 7.52
C SER A 380 -3.03 0.33 8.37
N VAL A 381 -1.77 0.65 8.03
CA VAL A 381 -1.03 1.76 8.62
C VAL A 381 -1.40 3.08 7.95
N ILE A 382 -1.24 3.16 6.62
CA ILE A 382 -1.31 4.45 5.90
C ILE A 382 -2.74 4.91 5.60
N THR A 383 -3.69 4.00 5.32
CA THR A 383 -5.06 4.39 4.97
C THR A 383 -5.75 5.24 6.05
N PRO A 384 -5.61 4.93 7.37
CA PRO A 384 -6.17 5.79 8.41
C PRO A 384 -5.62 7.23 8.39
N HIS A 385 -4.38 7.43 7.96
CA HIS A 385 -3.81 8.78 7.81
C HIS A 385 -4.30 9.50 6.57
N LEU A 386 -4.56 8.76 5.48
CA LEU A 386 -5.09 9.33 4.24
C LEU A 386 -6.59 9.67 4.31
N ARG A 387 -7.36 8.92 5.13
CA ARG A 387 -8.84 8.96 5.14
C ARG A 387 -9.46 9.28 6.49
N GLY A 388 -8.67 9.58 7.50
CA GLY A 388 -9.15 9.86 8.84
C GLY A 388 -8.92 8.70 9.83
N LEU A 389 -8.14 8.98 10.86
CA LEU A 389 -7.71 7.97 11.84
C LEU A 389 -8.87 7.39 12.64
N ALA A 390 -9.83 8.24 13.06
CA ALA A 390 -10.98 7.80 13.86
C ALA A 390 -11.89 6.83 13.07
N ASP A 391 -12.06 7.10 11.79
CA ASP A 391 -13.01 6.40 10.93
C ASP A 391 -12.43 5.09 10.36
N TRP A 392 -11.14 5.07 10.01
CA TRP A 392 -10.49 3.95 9.35
C TRP A 392 -9.61 3.10 10.25
N ASN A 393 -9.56 3.39 11.56
CA ASN A 393 -8.78 2.62 12.54
C ASN A 393 -9.18 1.13 12.64
N HIS A 394 -10.37 0.75 12.17
CA HIS A 394 -10.79 -0.65 12.12
C HIS A 394 -9.81 -1.52 11.32
N LEU A 395 -9.14 -0.97 10.30
CA LEU A 395 -8.08 -1.67 9.55
C LEU A 395 -6.87 -1.99 10.44
N SER A 396 -6.38 -0.99 11.21
CA SER A 396 -5.30 -1.21 12.16
C SER A 396 -5.70 -2.18 13.28
N ALA A 397 -6.97 -2.14 13.71
CA ALA A 397 -7.51 -3.04 14.74
C ALA A 397 -7.64 -4.50 14.26
N ALA A 398 -7.77 -4.74 12.97
CA ALA A 398 -7.92 -6.08 12.40
C ALA A 398 -6.60 -6.89 12.36
N SER A 399 -5.46 -6.31 12.73
CA SER A 399 -4.18 -7.02 12.75
C SER A 399 -4.03 -7.93 13.97
N SER A 400 -3.39 -9.10 13.76
CA SER A 400 -2.98 -10.00 14.86
C SER A 400 -1.71 -9.54 15.59
N LEU A 401 -1.01 -8.51 15.09
CA LEU A 401 0.27 -7.99 15.64
C LEU A 401 1.37 -9.05 15.78
N CYS A 402 1.39 -10.06 14.90
CA CYS A 402 2.37 -11.14 14.96
C CYS A 402 3.81 -10.76 14.55
N GLY A 403 4.02 -9.55 14.02
CA GLY A 403 5.34 -9.04 13.59
C GLY A 403 5.82 -9.50 12.21
N ALA A 404 5.20 -10.53 11.59
CA ALA A 404 5.68 -11.08 10.32
C ALA A 404 5.82 -10.05 9.18
N CYS A 405 4.99 -9.02 9.17
CA CYS A 405 5.06 -7.93 8.18
C CYS A 405 6.30 -7.05 8.36
N THR A 406 6.72 -6.79 9.61
CA THR A 406 7.95 -6.07 9.95
C THR A 406 9.18 -6.87 9.53
N ASP A 407 9.20 -8.17 9.86
CA ASP A 407 10.29 -9.07 9.48
C ASP A 407 10.44 -9.18 7.96
N ALA A 408 9.31 -9.17 7.24
CA ALA A 408 9.31 -9.29 5.78
C ALA A 408 9.68 -7.98 5.06
N CYS A 409 9.64 -6.82 5.73
CA CYS A 409 9.82 -5.52 5.09
C CYS A 409 11.27 -5.32 4.60
N PRO A 410 11.49 -5.10 3.28
CA PRO A 410 12.84 -4.94 2.74
C PRO A 410 13.49 -3.60 3.09
N VAL A 411 12.71 -2.63 3.52
CA VAL A 411 13.16 -1.29 3.97
C VAL A 411 12.94 -1.08 5.47
N ARG A 412 12.82 -2.15 6.24
CA ARG A 412 12.78 -2.18 7.72
C ARG A 412 11.72 -1.27 8.35
N ILE A 413 10.55 -1.11 7.75
CA ILE A 413 9.43 -0.41 8.40
C ILE A 413 8.93 -1.27 9.55
N ASP A 414 8.79 -0.67 10.73
CA ASP A 414 8.25 -1.34 11.92
C ASP A 414 6.71 -1.33 11.92
N ILE A 415 6.15 -2.05 10.93
CA ILE A 415 4.73 -2.00 10.57
C ILE A 415 3.82 -2.35 11.76
N HIS A 416 4.17 -3.35 12.55
CA HIS A 416 3.29 -3.79 13.64
C HIS A 416 3.24 -2.80 14.81
N HIS A 417 4.30 -2.04 15.07
CA HIS A 417 4.27 -0.93 16.03
C HIS A 417 3.50 0.27 15.49
N HIS A 418 3.61 0.60 14.20
CA HIS A 418 2.77 1.64 13.57
C HIS A 418 1.26 1.32 13.72
N LEU A 419 0.87 0.05 13.59
CA LEU A 419 -0.52 -0.38 13.84
C LEU A 419 -0.93 -0.16 15.31
N LEU A 420 -0.03 -0.38 16.26
CA LEU A 420 -0.28 -0.09 17.68
C LEU A 420 -0.41 1.42 17.93
N HIS A 421 0.45 2.23 17.32
CA HIS A 421 0.38 3.70 17.41
C HIS A 421 -0.96 4.21 16.86
N ASN A 422 -1.42 3.72 15.71
CA ASN A 422 -2.72 4.05 15.16
C ASN A 422 -3.86 3.71 16.13
N ARG A 423 -3.84 2.51 16.71
CA ARG A 423 -4.85 2.11 17.72
C ARG A 423 -4.88 3.04 18.93
N ARG A 424 -3.69 3.36 19.46
CA ARG A 424 -3.52 4.28 20.59
C ARG A 424 -4.04 5.68 20.25
N ASN A 425 -3.63 6.21 19.09
CA ASN A 425 -3.96 7.56 18.66
C ASN A 425 -5.48 7.68 18.38
N ALA A 426 -6.08 6.70 17.71
CA ALA A 426 -7.53 6.65 17.49
C ALA A 426 -8.32 6.58 18.82
N ALA A 427 -7.85 5.81 19.81
CA ALA A 427 -8.48 5.75 21.13
C ALA A 427 -8.38 7.08 21.90
N ARG A 428 -7.39 7.91 21.60
CA ARG A 428 -7.23 9.26 22.18
C ARG A 428 -8.13 10.29 21.51
N THR A 429 -8.23 10.25 20.17
CA THR A 429 -9.01 11.24 19.39
C THR A 429 -10.51 10.97 19.39
N ALA A 430 -10.91 9.68 19.41
CA ALA A 430 -12.31 9.25 19.37
C ALA A 430 -12.58 8.20 20.48
N PRO A 431 -12.56 8.58 21.77
CA PRO A 431 -12.68 7.63 22.87
C PRO A 431 -14.10 7.05 22.95
N ASN A 432 -14.20 5.73 22.99
CA ASN A 432 -15.44 5.02 23.27
C ASN A 432 -15.66 4.93 24.79
N ALA A 433 -16.73 5.52 25.31
CA ALA A 433 -17.03 5.56 26.75
C ALA A 433 -17.17 4.15 27.35
N TRP A 434 -17.79 3.21 26.64
CA TRP A 434 -17.96 1.84 27.11
C TRP A 434 -16.64 1.07 27.14
N GLU A 435 -15.78 1.25 26.14
CA GLU A 435 -14.43 0.68 26.14
C GLU A 435 -13.58 1.23 27.28
N ARG A 436 -13.63 2.54 27.52
CA ARG A 436 -12.92 3.18 28.64
C ARG A 436 -13.39 2.64 29.99
N LEU A 437 -14.71 2.50 30.18
CA LEU A 437 -15.28 1.93 31.40
C LEU A 437 -14.83 0.47 31.57
N GLY A 438 -14.91 -0.34 30.51
CA GLY A 438 -14.48 -1.74 30.53
C GLY A 438 -13.01 -1.90 30.83
N HIS A 439 -12.14 -1.11 30.20
CA HIS A 439 -10.70 -1.12 30.49
C HIS A 439 -10.40 -0.61 31.91
N GLY A 440 -11.08 0.43 32.37
CA GLY A 440 -10.93 0.93 33.75
C GLY A 440 -11.29 -0.12 34.78
N LEU A 441 -12.41 -0.83 34.59
CA LEU A 441 -12.82 -1.94 35.44
C LEU A 441 -11.79 -3.10 35.40
N PHE A 442 -11.30 -3.45 34.18
CA PHE A 442 -10.27 -4.46 34.05
C PHE A 442 -8.98 -4.08 34.78
N VAL A 443 -8.49 -2.85 34.62
CA VAL A 443 -7.30 -2.36 35.32
C VAL A 443 -7.51 -2.39 36.83
N MET A 444 -8.66 -1.95 37.32
CA MET A 444 -8.99 -1.96 38.73
C MET A 444 -8.94 -3.37 39.30
N VAL A 445 -9.49 -4.36 38.58
CA VAL A 445 -9.49 -5.76 39.03
C VAL A 445 -8.10 -6.38 38.91
N ALA A 446 -7.40 -6.19 37.78
CA ALA A 446 -6.12 -6.81 37.47
C ALA A 446 -4.98 -6.25 38.35
N SER A 447 -5.03 -4.97 38.75
CA SER A 447 -4.02 -4.36 39.63
C SER A 447 -4.13 -4.75 41.08
N ARG A 448 -5.22 -5.42 41.49
CA ARG A 448 -5.45 -5.84 42.89
C ARG A 448 -5.45 -7.37 42.96
N PRO A 449 -4.37 -8.01 43.53
CA PRO A 449 -4.22 -9.47 43.52
C PRO A 449 -5.40 -10.24 44.13
N TRP A 450 -6.05 -9.68 45.14
CA TRP A 450 -7.22 -10.30 45.78
C TRP A 450 -8.48 -10.22 44.89
N LEU A 451 -8.73 -9.08 44.24
CA LEU A 451 -9.83 -8.94 43.29
C LEU A 451 -9.65 -9.86 42.08
N PHE A 452 -8.44 -9.93 41.53
CA PHE A 452 -8.09 -10.83 40.44
C PHE A 452 -8.31 -12.30 40.83
N ALA A 453 -7.91 -12.70 42.06
CA ALA A 453 -8.11 -14.04 42.56
C ALA A 453 -9.60 -14.37 42.79
N LEU A 454 -10.37 -13.41 43.30
CA LEU A 454 -11.82 -13.53 43.48
C LEU A 454 -12.54 -13.64 42.13
N GLY A 455 -12.25 -12.71 41.21
CA GLY A 455 -12.80 -12.73 39.83
C GLY A 455 -12.51 -14.03 39.13
N GLY A 456 -11.29 -14.55 39.21
CA GLY A 456 -10.90 -15.84 38.66
C GLY A 456 -11.63 -17.04 39.32
N ALA A 457 -11.91 -16.96 40.59
CA ALA A 457 -12.69 -17.99 41.30
C ALA A 457 -14.17 -17.99 40.88
N VAL A 458 -14.77 -16.80 40.76
CA VAL A 458 -16.13 -16.62 40.26
C VAL A 458 -16.22 -17.10 38.82
N PHE A 459 -15.33 -16.65 37.96
CA PHE A 459 -15.32 -17.03 36.53
C PHE A 459 -15.21 -18.57 36.35
N ARG A 460 -14.35 -19.24 37.10
CA ARG A 460 -14.26 -20.71 37.03
C ARG A 460 -15.56 -21.43 37.42
N ARG A 461 -16.29 -20.88 38.42
CA ARG A 461 -17.58 -21.48 38.83
C ARG A 461 -18.71 -21.18 37.83
N THR A 462 -18.70 -20.00 37.25
CA THR A 462 -19.76 -19.58 36.30
C THR A 462 -19.50 -20.04 34.85
N LEU A 463 -18.28 -20.42 34.50
CA LEU A 463 -17.92 -20.81 33.16
C LEU A 463 -18.77 -21.96 32.59
N PRO A 464 -19.14 -23.03 33.32
CA PRO A 464 -20.05 -24.07 32.81
C PRO A 464 -21.43 -23.51 32.49
N LEU A 465 -21.96 -22.62 33.35
CA LEU A 465 -23.23 -21.95 33.12
C LEU A 465 -23.19 -21.03 31.91
N LEU A 466 -22.13 -20.24 31.78
CA LEU A 466 -21.91 -19.37 30.62
C LEU A 466 -21.82 -20.16 29.32
N LYS A 467 -21.19 -21.33 29.35
CA LYS A 467 -21.14 -22.26 28.20
C LYS A 467 -22.51 -22.77 27.81
N ALA A 468 -23.36 -23.06 28.79
CA ALA A 468 -24.72 -23.54 28.56
C ALA A 468 -25.66 -22.43 28.04
N LEU A 469 -25.62 -21.26 28.66
CA LEU A 469 -26.49 -20.13 28.32
C LEU A 469 -26.09 -19.43 27.00
N ARG A 470 -24.84 -19.51 26.58
CA ARG A 470 -24.30 -18.90 25.35
C ARG A 470 -24.80 -17.46 25.11
N PRO A 471 -24.54 -16.52 26.04
CA PRO A 471 -24.95 -15.13 25.84
C PRO A 471 -24.39 -14.61 24.51
N PRO A 472 -24.99 -13.59 23.85
CA PRO A 472 -24.66 -13.16 22.50
C PRO A 472 -23.17 -12.98 22.23
N LEU A 473 -22.47 -12.26 23.11
CA LEU A 473 -20.99 -12.04 23.01
C LEU A 473 -20.18 -13.34 23.05
N LEU A 474 -20.59 -14.29 23.91
CA LEU A 474 -19.92 -15.58 24.00
C LEU A 474 -20.27 -16.51 22.84
N ARG A 475 -21.50 -16.45 22.35
CA ARG A 475 -21.98 -17.22 21.19
C ARG A 475 -21.17 -16.85 19.94
N ASP A 476 -21.01 -15.55 19.68
CA ASP A 476 -20.28 -15.06 18.51
C ASP A 476 -18.79 -15.40 18.62
N TRP A 477 -18.21 -15.33 19.82
CA TRP A 477 -16.82 -15.75 20.07
C TRP A 477 -16.63 -17.26 19.90
N LEU A 478 -17.60 -18.10 20.35
CA LEU A 478 -17.57 -19.55 20.25
C LEU A 478 -17.87 -20.07 18.83
N ALA A 479 -18.41 -19.25 17.94
CA ALA A 479 -18.67 -19.63 16.54
C ALA A 479 -17.38 -20.05 15.81
N SER A 480 -16.23 -19.50 16.22
CA SER A 480 -14.93 -19.77 15.59
C SER A 480 -13.83 -20.19 16.57
N ARG A 481 -14.12 -20.33 17.86
CA ARG A 481 -13.13 -20.60 18.92
C ARG A 481 -13.65 -21.60 19.94
N ASN A 482 -12.72 -22.32 20.55
CA ASN A 482 -13.00 -23.21 21.65
C ASN A 482 -12.56 -22.57 22.98
N LEU A 483 -13.46 -22.55 23.96
CA LEU A 483 -13.09 -22.17 25.32
C LEU A 483 -12.25 -23.30 25.96
N PRO A 484 -11.08 -22.96 26.51
CA PRO A 484 -10.31 -23.94 27.25
C PRO A 484 -11.10 -24.46 28.48
N GLN A 485 -10.75 -25.64 28.91
CA GLN A 485 -11.32 -26.14 30.17
C GLN A 485 -10.80 -25.33 31.36
N ALA A 486 -11.71 -24.94 32.24
CA ALA A 486 -11.31 -24.25 33.45
C ALA A 486 -10.46 -25.17 34.35
N PRO A 487 -9.25 -24.74 34.72
CA PRO A 487 -8.41 -25.57 35.62
C PRO A 487 -9.06 -25.71 36.98
N ARG A 488 -8.94 -26.91 37.58
CA ARG A 488 -9.50 -27.17 38.90
C ARG A 488 -8.93 -26.24 39.97
N GLN A 489 -7.67 -25.84 39.82
CA GLN A 489 -6.97 -24.94 40.74
C GLN A 489 -6.37 -23.75 40.00
N SER A 490 -6.31 -22.58 40.64
CA SER A 490 -5.65 -21.41 40.08
C SER A 490 -4.14 -21.65 39.94
N PHE A 491 -3.50 -21.01 38.96
CA PHE A 491 -2.05 -21.03 38.78
C PHE A 491 -1.31 -20.69 40.09
N ARG A 492 -1.75 -19.68 40.84
CA ARG A 492 -1.16 -19.26 42.08
C ARG A 492 -1.15 -20.38 43.14
N ARG A 493 -2.25 -21.18 43.22
CA ARG A 493 -2.29 -22.35 44.13
C ARG A 493 -1.40 -23.49 43.65
N GLN A 494 -1.33 -23.72 42.35
CA GLN A 494 -0.44 -24.73 41.78
C GLN A 494 1.04 -24.33 41.98
N TRP A 495 1.34 -23.04 41.78
CA TRP A 495 2.69 -22.52 41.99
C TRP A 495 3.14 -22.61 43.43
N ALA A 496 2.30 -22.22 44.38
CA ALA A 496 2.60 -22.33 45.81
C ALA A 496 2.83 -23.78 46.32
N ARG A 497 2.35 -24.78 45.57
CA ARG A 497 2.55 -26.20 45.87
C ARG A 497 3.78 -26.80 45.18
N ARG A 498 4.42 -26.08 44.27
CA ARG A 498 5.71 -26.50 43.70
C ARG A 498 6.76 -26.35 44.78
N GLN A 499 7.42 -27.46 45.10
CA GLN A 499 8.60 -27.38 45.94
C GLN A 499 9.61 -26.42 45.32
N PRO A 500 10.33 -25.60 46.12
CA PRO A 500 11.39 -24.76 45.58
C PRO A 500 12.36 -25.66 44.82
N HIS A 501 12.62 -25.30 43.54
CA HIS A 501 13.70 -25.95 42.80
C HIS A 501 14.97 -25.61 43.58
N GLU A 502 15.57 -26.57 44.29
CA GLU A 502 16.92 -26.39 44.83
C GLU A 502 17.82 -25.97 43.67
N PRO A 503 18.54 -24.84 43.79
CA PRO A 503 19.51 -24.47 42.77
C PRO A 503 20.50 -25.64 42.66
N ARG A 504 20.67 -26.22 41.48
CA ARG A 504 21.70 -27.21 41.19
C ARG A 504 23.03 -26.60 41.67
N ARG A 505 23.63 -27.17 42.68
CA ARG A 505 25.00 -26.84 43.10
C ARG A 505 25.88 -27.03 41.85
N PRO A 506 26.76 -26.06 41.55
CA PRO A 506 27.76 -26.28 40.50
C PRO A 506 28.50 -27.57 40.85
N THR A 507 28.56 -28.50 39.91
CA THR A 507 29.43 -29.66 40.03
C THR A 507 30.84 -29.12 40.14
N GLU A 508 31.46 -29.22 41.31
CA GLU A 508 32.88 -28.99 41.53
C GLU A 508 33.62 -29.84 40.50
N GLY A 509 34.39 -29.18 39.63
CA GLY A 509 35.27 -29.86 38.67
C GLY A 509 36.23 -30.77 39.38
N ARG A 510 36.19 -32.03 39.01
CA ARG A 510 37.33 -32.91 39.27
C ARG A 510 38.48 -32.50 38.34
N ALA A 511 39.59 -32.21 39.01
CA ALA A 511 40.89 -31.95 38.44
C ALA A 511 41.38 -33.06 37.50
#